data_0883d412ba3ba230e9cf81b229f323a0
#
_entry.id   0883d412ba3ba230e9cf81b229f323a0
#
_cell.length_a   1.000
_cell.length_b   1.000
_cell.length_c   1.000
_cell.angle_alpha   90.00
_cell.angle_beta   90.00
_cell.angle_gamma   90.00
#
_symmetry.space_group_name_H-M   'P 1'
#
loop_
_entity.id
_entity.type
_entity.pdbx_description
1 polymer ?
#
loop_
_entity_poly.entity_id
_entity_poly.type
_entity_poly.pdbx_seq_one_letter_code
_entity_poly.pdbx_strand_id
1 'polypeptide(L)'
;MNYSALFNWTGRKLNLPKRHKKTAIAFLLFLMVSARKHTQQAAAEFSGLSRSCFNKLLKNHRDLAVTKLCELSKKQAKQFGKNIRFMADGKLPWKIAIIIDATLQRRASLHSENVKKFNHGNGFVIGHQWTNIVLFVNDLLIPLKPIPFYTKAYCRKHKLTYRTEHQRIVEYLADLDLAQYFCRHDPKKVVVLGDSGYDDKKIEKTIADKGWTYLIALKNKRSVKTLKEYADTPKSSGWHQIERFF
;
A
#
# COMPACT_ATOMS: atom_id res chain seq x y z
N MET A 1 -0.60 -28.20 -7.79
CA MET A 1 0.05 -27.80 -6.51
C MET A 1 -0.36 -28.81 -5.45
N ASN A 2 0.57 -29.45 -4.74
CA ASN A 2 0.26 -30.43 -3.73
C ASN A 2 -0.22 -29.72 -2.45
N TYR A 3 -1.49 -29.87 -2.10
CA TYR A 3 -2.11 -29.20 -0.94
C TYR A 3 -1.41 -29.52 0.39
N SER A 4 -0.87 -30.73 0.55
CA SER A 4 -0.13 -31.11 1.76
C SER A 4 1.22 -30.36 1.86
N ALA A 5 1.88 -30.09 0.75
CA ALA A 5 3.10 -29.28 0.73
C ALA A 5 2.82 -27.81 1.10
N LEU A 6 1.73 -27.24 0.58
CA LEU A 6 1.28 -25.90 0.95
C LEU A 6 0.89 -25.83 2.43
N PHE A 7 0.18 -26.84 2.92
CA PHE A 7 -0.20 -26.99 4.32
C PHE A 7 1.03 -27.00 5.25
N ASN A 8 1.99 -27.84 4.94
CA ASN A 8 3.21 -27.98 5.72
C ASN A 8 4.09 -26.72 5.67
N TRP A 9 4.18 -26.07 4.50
CA TRP A 9 4.91 -24.83 4.32
C TRP A 9 4.27 -23.70 5.15
N THR A 10 2.97 -23.49 5.00
CA THR A 10 2.20 -22.47 5.73
C THR A 10 2.26 -22.69 7.24
N GLY A 11 2.08 -23.95 7.67
CA GLY A 11 2.14 -24.30 9.09
C GLY A 11 3.50 -24.06 9.74
N ARG A 12 4.60 -24.24 9.00
CA ARG A 12 5.96 -23.93 9.47
C ARG A 12 6.26 -22.43 9.49
N LYS A 13 5.72 -21.68 8.55
CA LYS A 13 6.00 -20.23 8.41
C LYS A 13 5.15 -19.32 9.30
N LEU A 14 3.93 -19.74 9.61
CA LEU A 14 3.00 -18.94 10.39
C LEU A 14 3.16 -19.20 11.89
N ASN A 15 4.18 -19.43 12.51
CA ASN A 15 4.40 -19.62 13.97
C ASN A 15 3.14 -19.43 14.86
N LEU A 16 2.04 -20.12 14.49
CA LEU A 16 0.74 -20.06 15.14
C LEU A 16 0.58 -21.23 16.10
N PRO A 17 -0.20 -21.10 17.20
CA PRO A 17 -0.63 -22.21 18.02
C PRO A 17 -1.29 -23.31 17.15
N LYS A 18 -1.04 -24.58 17.46
CA LYS A 18 -1.52 -25.75 16.69
C LYS A 18 -3.03 -25.65 16.34
N ARG A 19 -3.85 -25.21 17.29
CA ARG A 19 -5.30 -25.00 17.13
C ARG A 19 -5.68 -23.98 16.06
N HIS A 20 -4.83 -22.96 15.81
CA HIS A 20 -5.10 -21.91 14.83
C HIS A 20 -4.49 -22.19 13.44
N LYS A 21 -3.52 -23.12 13.36
CA LYS A 21 -2.87 -23.47 12.08
C LYS A 21 -3.87 -23.98 11.05
N LYS A 22 -4.75 -24.91 11.44
CA LYS A 22 -5.79 -25.47 10.55
C LYS A 22 -6.70 -24.37 10.01
N THR A 23 -7.18 -23.47 10.88
CA THR A 23 -8.05 -22.36 10.50
C THR A 23 -7.33 -21.36 9.57
N ALA A 24 -6.06 -21.04 9.87
CA ALA A 24 -5.26 -20.12 9.05
C ALA A 24 -5.04 -20.68 7.65
N ILE A 25 -4.72 -21.95 7.54
CA ILE A 25 -4.50 -22.61 6.25
C ILE A 25 -5.80 -22.68 5.45
N ALA A 26 -6.90 -23.07 6.09
CA ALA A 26 -8.22 -23.09 5.46
C ALA A 26 -8.62 -21.71 4.94
N PHE A 27 -8.32 -20.64 5.71
CA PHE A 27 -8.59 -19.27 5.30
C PHE A 27 -7.74 -18.83 4.11
N LEU A 28 -6.44 -19.14 4.12
CA LEU A 28 -5.54 -18.83 2.99
C LEU A 28 -5.95 -19.60 1.72
N LEU A 29 -6.27 -20.88 1.82
CA LEU A 29 -6.77 -21.66 0.69
C LEU A 29 -8.07 -21.06 0.14
N PHE A 30 -9.00 -20.68 1.01
CA PHE A 30 -10.22 -20.00 0.60
C PHE A 30 -9.93 -18.71 -0.17
N LEU A 31 -9.02 -17.86 0.33
CA LEU A 31 -8.64 -16.61 -0.34
C LEU A 31 -7.98 -16.82 -1.71
N MET A 32 -7.25 -17.93 -1.88
CA MET A 32 -6.53 -18.25 -3.13
C MET A 32 -7.42 -18.89 -4.20
N VAL A 33 -8.40 -19.69 -3.79
CA VAL A 33 -9.15 -20.57 -4.72
C VAL A 33 -10.58 -20.09 -4.95
N SER A 34 -11.17 -19.37 -3.98
CA SER A 34 -12.56 -19.00 -4.05
C SER A 34 -12.77 -17.69 -4.83
N ALA A 35 -13.61 -17.74 -5.86
CA ALA A 35 -14.15 -16.55 -6.55
C ALA A 35 -15.26 -15.84 -5.76
N ARG A 36 -15.71 -16.42 -4.64
CA ARG A 36 -16.76 -15.85 -3.79
C ARG A 36 -16.25 -14.66 -3.00
N LYS A 37 -17.18 -13.81 -2.53
CA LYS A 37 -16.86 -12.70 -1.63
C LYS A 37 -16.12 -13.20 -0.39
N HIS A 38 -14.93 -12.68 -0.12
CA HIS A 38 -14.05 -13.12 0.97
C HIS A 38 -14.57 -12.70 2.35
N THR A 39 -15.54 -13.43 2.86
CA THR A 39 -16.11 -13.23 4.22
C THR A 39 -15.78 -14.42 5.12
N GLN A 40 -15.84 -14.20 6.44
CA GLN A 40 -15.66 -15.30 7.41
C GLN A 40 -16.74 -16.37 7.27
N GLN A 41 -17.96 -15.98 6.88
CA GLN A 41 -19.05 -16.91 6.64
C GLN A 41 -18.76 -17.80 5.42
N ALA A 42 -18.36 -17.19 4.30
CA ALA A 42 -18.00 -17.96 3.11
C ALA A 42 -16.77 -18.86 3.33
N ALA A 43 -15.81 -18.43 4.16
CA ALA A 43 -14.67 -19.26 4.55
C ALA A 43 -15.10 -20.45 5.41
N ALA A 44 -16.08 -20.26 6.29
CA ALA A 44 -16.68 -21.33 7.10
C ALA A 44 -17.37 -22.38 6.22
N GLU A 45 -18.19 -21.95 5.29
CA GLU A 45 -18.87 -22.80 4.31
C GLU A 45 -17.89 -23.58 3.42
N PHE A 46 -16.83 -22.91 2.95
CA PHE A 46 -15.78 -23.51 2.13
C PHE A 46 -14.99 -24.61 2.84
N SER A 47 -14.71 -24.41 4.14
CA SER A 47 -13.77 -25.25 4.89
C SER A 47 -14.44 -26.25 5.84
N GLY A 48 -15.74 -26.16 6.06
CA GLY A 48 -16.46 -26.91 7.10
C GLY A 48 -16.10 -26.52 8.54
N LEU A 49 -15.34 -25.42 8.74
CA LEU A 49 -15.02 -24.90 10.07
C LEU A 49 -16.06 -23.85 10.49
N SER A 50 -16.24 -23.66 11.80
CA SER A 50 -17.19 -22.66 12.28
C SER A 50 -16.68 -21.24 12.00
N ARG A 51 -17.58 -20.29 11.73
CA ARG A 51 -17.29 -18.87 11.59
C ARG A 51 -16.52 -18.30 12.80
N SER A 52 -16.81 -18.80 13.99
CA SER A 52 -16.14 -18.36 15.22
C SER A 52 -14.64 -18.68 15.24
N CYS A 53 -14.21 -19.77 14.58
CA CYS A 53 -12.78 -20.09 14.44
C CYS A 53 -12.05 -19.01 13.66
N PHE A 54 -12.63 -18.53 12.54
CA PHE A 54 -12.05 -17.46 11.72
C PHE A 54 -12.05 -16.13 12.47
N ASN A 55 -13.14 -15.81 13.18
CA ASN A 55 -13.20 -14.60 14.00
C ASN A 55 -12.11 -14.59 15.09
N LYS A 56 -11.95 -15.68 15.82
CA LYS A 56 -10.88 -15.84 16.83
C LYS A 56 -9.49 -15.73 16.22
N LEU A 57 -9.26 -16.36 15.06
CA LEU A 57 -7.98 -16.26 14.34
C LEU A 57 -7.66 -14.80 13.99
N LEU A 58 -8.57 -14.09 13.33
CA LEU A 58 -8.36 -12.73 12.89
C LEU A 58 -8.25 -11.74 14.04
N LYS A 59 -9.03 -11.94 15.12
CA LYS A 59 -8.96 -11.08 16.32
C LYS A 59 -7.64 -11.22 17.05
N ASN A 60 -7.16 -12.47 17.24
CA ASN A 60 -6.00 -12.74 18.08
C ASN A 60 -4.66 -12.63 17.33
N HIS A 61 -4.67 -12.68 15.99
CA HIS A 61 -3.45 -12.73 15.17
C HIS A 61 -3.41 -11.71 14.03
N ARG A 62 -4.19 -10.62 14.14
CA ARG A 62 -4.24 -9.58 13.09
C ARG A 62 -2.87 -8.97 12.78
N ASP A 63 -2.08 -8.71 13.82
CA ASP A 63 -0.77 -8.07 13.68
C ASP A 63 0.28 -9.05 13.14
N LEU A 64 0.10 -10.35 13.44
CA LEU A 64 0.97 -11.40 12.91
C LEU A 64 0.91 -11.47 11.38
N ALA A 65 -0.28 -11.31 10.78
CA ALA A 65 -0.44 -11.33 9.32
C ALA A 65 0.38 -10.20 8.66
N VAL A 66 0.32 -8.99 9.22
CA VAL A 66 1.08 -7.83 8.72
C VAL A 66 2.58 -8.02 8.92
N THR A 67 3.01 -8.51 10.09
CA THR A 67 4.42 -8.81 10.38
C THR A 67 4.97 -9.85 9.41
N LYS A 68 4.24 -10.94 9.19
CA LYS A 68 4.65 -11.99 8.25
C LYS A 68 4.64 -11.52 6.80
N LEU A 69 3.70 -10.66 6.40
CA LEU A 69 3.74 -10.04 5.10
C LEU A 69 5.04 -9.24 4.91
N CYS A 70 5.42 -8.41 5.88
CA CYS A 70 6.66 -7.64 5.83
C CYS A 70 7.90 -8.53 5.75
N GLU A 71 7.97 -9.61 6.54
CA GLU A 71 9.08 -10.58 6.50
C GLU A 71 9.19 -11.26 5.12
N LEU A 72 8.05 -11.70 4.57
CA LEU A 72 7.99 -12.36 3.27
C LEU A 72 8.35 -11.39 2.14
N SER A 73 7.87 -10.15 2.18
CA SER A 73 8.20 -9.10 1.22
C SER A 73 9.71 -8.82 1.21
N LYS A 74 10.34 -8.68 2.38
CA LYS A 74 11.80 -8.51 2.48
C LYS A 74 12.54 -9.72 1.93
N LYS A 75 12.08 -10.94 2.22
CA LYS A 75 12.70 -12.17 1.71
C LYS A 75 12.59 -12.28 0.19
N GLN A 76 11.41 -12.00 -0.37
CA GLN A 76 11.20 -11.99 -1.82
C GLN A 76 12.09 -10.94 -2.49
N ALA A 77 12.09 -9.70 -1.98
CA ALA A 77 12.92 -8.64 -2.51
C ALA A 77 14.41 -9.03 -2.53
N LYS A 78 14.94 -9.61 -1.44
CA LYS A 78 16.33 -10.09 -1.37
C LYS A 78 16.61 -11.23 -2.36
N GLN A 79 15.66 -12.13 -2.56
CA GLN A 79 15.83 -13.25 -3.48
C GLN A 79 15.84 -12.81 -4.93
N PHE A 80 14.87 -11.96 -5.34
CA PHE A 80 14.70 -11.51 -6.70
C PHE A 80 15.48 -10.24 -7.04
N GLY A 81 15.88 -9.46 -6.02
CA GLY A 81 16.61 -8.21 -6.17
C GLY A 81 18.13 -8.36 -6.30
N LYS A 82 18.67 -9.58 -6.38
CA LYS A 82 20.14 -9.79 -6.55
C LYS A 82 20.67 -9.20 -7.85
N ASN A 83 19.90 -9.30 -8.93
CA ASN A 83 20.23 -8.79 -10.26
C ASN A 83 19.13 -7.85 -10.74
N ILE A 84 19.04 -6.66 -10.12
CA ILE A 84 18.02 -5.69 -10.47
C ILE A 84 18.30 -5.10 -11.86
N ARG A 85 17.37 -5.31 -12.79
CA ARG A 85 17.42 -4.79 -14.16
C ARG A 85 16.73 -3.43 -14.26
N PHE A 86 17.00 -2.70 -15.33
CA PHE A 86 16.23 -1.52 -15.68
C PHE A 86 14.82 -1.91 -16.11
N MET A 87 13.85 -1.04 -15.85
CA MET A 87 12.46 -1.25 -16.23
C MET A 87 12.27 -1.21 -17.74
N ALA A 88 11.24 -1.89 -18.23
CA ALA A 88 10.89 -1.96 -19.65
C ALA A 88 12.11 -2.27 -20.53
N ASP A 89 12.87 -3.31 -20.16
CA ASP A 89 14.04 -3.78 -20.90
C ASP A 89 15.05 -2.66 -21.24
N GLY A 90 15.28 -1.79 -20.27
CA GLY A 90 16.23 -0.69 -20.39
C GLY A 90 15.67 0.60 -21.01
N LYS A 91 14.40 0.63 -21.42
CA LYS A 91 13.77 1.83 -21.97
C LYS A 91 13.52 2.91 -20.92
N LEU A 92 13.39 2.54 -19.65
CA LEU A 92 13.20 3.46 -18.55
C LEU A 92 14.46 3.57 -17.68
N PRO A 93 14.79 4.76 -17.16
CA PRO A 93 16.02 4.99 -16.40
C PRO A 93 16.01 4.41 -14.99
N TRP A 94 14.90 3.82 -14.56
CA TRP A 94 14.70 3.32 -13.20
C TRP A 94 14.81 1.80 -13.13
N LYS A 95 15.13 1.30 -11.94
CA LYS A 95 15.23 -0.14 -11.64
C LYS A 95 14.21 -0.60 -10.61
N ILE A 96 13.75 0.31 -9.74
CA ILE A 96 12.79 0.06 -8.68
C ILE A 96 11.70 1.11 -8.77
N ALA A 97 10.43 0.69 -8.78
CA ALA A 97 9.32 1.61 -8.55
C ALA A 97 8.67 1.34 -7.19
N ILE A 98 8.28 2.42 -6.52
CA ILE A 98 7.44 2.43 -5.34
C ILE A 98 6.08 2.95 -5.80
N ILE A 99 5.07 2.10 -5.81
CA ILE A 99 3.73 2.44 -6.27
C ILE A 99 2.87 2.75 -5.04
N ILE A 100 2.20 3.89 -5.05
CA ILE A 100 1.30 4.35 -3.98
C ILE A 100 -0.09 4.46 -4.55
N ASP A 101 -1.05 3.76 -3.96
CA ASP A 101 -2.44 3.77 -4.41
C ASP A 101 -3.42 3.58 -3.24
N ALA A 102 -4.51 4.35 -3.23
CA ALA A 102 -5.56 4.26 -2.22
C ALA A 102 -6.61 3.22 -2.59
N THR A 103 -6.99 2.42 -1.62
CA THR A 103 -8.06 1.45 -1.78
C THR A 103 -9.21 1.74 -0.83
N LEU A 104 -10.43 1.80 -1.38
CA LEU A 104 -11.67 1.93 -0.62
C LEU A 104 -12.39 0.59 -0.51
N GLN A 105 -12.62 0.12 0.69
CA GLN A 105 -13.45 -1.05 0.95
C GLN A 105 -14.83 -0.61 1.41
N ARG A 106 -15.83 -0.77 0.55
CA ARG A 106 -17.23 -0.45 0.85
C ARG A 106 -17.74 -1.22 2.06
N ARG A 107 -18.52 -0.53 2.91
CA ARG A 107 -19.29 -1.10 4.01
C ARG A 107 -20.76 -0.75 3.86
N ALA A 108 -21.62 -1.61 4.34
CA ALA A 108 -23.07 -1.39 4.28
C ALA A 108 -23.56 -0.34 5.30
N SER A 109 -22.78 -0.07 6.36
CA SER A 109 -23.22 0.75 7.48
C SER A 109 -22.11 1.66 7.99
N LEU A 110 -22.49 2.85 8.45
CA LEU A 110 -21.64 3.78 9.18
C LEU A 110 -21.36 3.37 10.64
N HIS A 111 -22.07 2.36 11.16
CA HIS A 111 -21.90 1.91 12.56
C HIS A 111 -20.64 1.07 12.78
N SER A 112 -19.98 0.61 11.71
CA SER A 112 -18.69 -0.06 11.85
C SER A 112 -17.61 0.91 12.30
N GLU A 113 -16.74 0.46 13.21
CA GLU A 113 -15.65 1.28 13.73
C GLU A 113 -14.71 1.77 12.60
N ASN A 114 -14.25 3.01 12.68
CA ASN A 114 -13.36 3.66 11.71
C ASN A 114 -13.92 3.76 10.27
N VAL A 115 -15.22 3.71 10.11
CA VAL A 115 -15.88 3.91 8.81
C VAL A 115 -16.09 5.41 8.56
N LYS A 116 -15.94 5.82 7.32
CA LYS A 116 -16.17 7.19 6.87
C LYS A 116 -16.87 7.19 5.51
N LYS A 117 -17.55 8.29 5.20
CA LYS A 117 -18.05 8.63 3.87
C LYS A 117 -16.93 9.30 3.08
N PHE A 118 -16.56 8.71 1.95
CA PHE A 118 -15.55 9.22 1.02
C PHE A 118 -16.22 9.66 -0.26
N ASN A 119 -15.83 10.81 -0.80
CA ASN A 119 -16.25 11.20 -2.15
C ASN A 119 -15.59 10.27 -3.17
N HIS A 120 -16.35 9.82 -4.14
CA HIS A 120 -15.88 8.90 -5.18
C HIS A 120 -16.69 9.11 -6.47
N GLY A 121 -16.06 9.65 -7.49
CA GLY A 121 -16.74 10.04 -8.71
C GLY A 121 -17.87 11.06 -8.43
N ASN A 122 -19.02 10.86 -9.02
CA ASN A 122 -20.21 11.71 -8.82
C ASN A 122 -21.02 11.35 -7.56
N GLY A 123 -20.46 10.59 -6.65
CA GLY A 123 -21.15 10.15 -5.45
C GLY A 123 -20.22 9.97 -4.25
N PHE A 124 -20.57 9.00 -3.42
CA PHE A 124 -19.76 8.66 -2.24
C PHE A 124 -19.74 7.16 -1.97
N VAL A 125 -18.67 6.74 -1.30
CA VAL A 125 -18.52 5.39 -0.75
C VAL A 125 -18.42 5.48 0.76
N ILE A 126 -19.24 4.70 1.46
CA ILE A 126 -19.10 4.48 2.90
C ILE A 126 -18.18 3.28 3.10
N GLY A 127 -17.09 3.45 3.85
CA GLY A 127 -16.17 2.34 4.02
C GLY A 127 -14.91 2.65 4.81
N HIS A 128 -13.97 1.73 4.66
CA HIS A 128 -12.59 1.87 5.12
C HIS A 128 -11.71 2.24 3.94
N GLN A 129 -10.69 3.05 4.22
CA GLN A 129 -9.62 3.36 3.27
C GLN A 129 -8.28 2.92 3.85
N TRP A 130 -7.40 2.49 2.98
CA TRP A 130 -5.98 2.36 3.25
C TRP A 130 -5.18 2.65 1.98
N THR A 131 -3.95 3.08 2.17
CA THR A 131 -3.01 3.30 1.07
C THR A 131 -2.12 2.08 0.96
N ASN A 132 -2.11 1.45 -0.22
CA ASN A 132 -1.21 0.36 -0.54
C ASN A 132 0.12 0.94 -0.99
N ILE A 133 1.20 0.34 -0.53
CA ILE A 133 2.56 0.60 -0.99
C ILE A 133 3.10 -0.69 -1.57
N VAL A 134 3.55 -0.63 -2.81
CA VAL A 134 4.04 -1.81 -3.53
C VAL A 134 5.40 -1.48 -4.16
N LEU A 135 6.37 -2.36 -3.99
CA LEU A 135 7.61 -2.31 -4.75
C LEU A 135 7.42 -3.09 -6.05
N PHE A 136 7.82 -2.49 -7.16
CA PHE A 136 7.92 -3.17 -8.46
C PHE A 136 9.40 -3.27 -8.85
N VAL A 137 9.86 -4.48 -9.09
CA VAL A 137 11.25 -4.79 -9.45
C VAL A 137 11.30 -6.08 -10.24
N ASN A 138 12.01 -6.10 -11.39
CA ASN A 138 12.14 -7.29 -12.25
C ASN A 138 10.77 -7.94 -12.55
N ASP A 139 9.77 -7.14 -12.92
CA ASP A 139 8.39 -7.56 -13.22
C ASP A 139 7.64 -8.22 -12.03
N LEU A 140 8.19 -8.11 -10.82
CA LEU A 140 7.59 -8.62 -9.61
C LEU A 140 6.99 -7.49 -8.77
N LEU A 141 5.73 -7.64 -8.38
CA LEU A 141 5.05 -6.78 -7.40
C LEU A 141 5.25 -7.33 -5.99
N ILE A 142 5.87 -6.56 -5.13
CA ILE A 142 6.16 -6.93 -3.74
C ILE A 142 5.37 -6.00 -2.83
N PRO A 143 4.28 -6.47 -2.21
CA PRO A 143 3.48 -5.63 -1.33
C PRO A 143 4.25 -5.29 -0.06
N LEU A 144 4.17 -4.04 0.36
CA LEU A 144 4.66 -3.56 1.65
C LEU A 144 3.51 -3.45 2.66
N LYS A 145 3.84 -3.02 3.86
CA LYS A 145 2.83 -2.76 4.89
C LYS A 145 1.87 -1.66 4.43
N PRO A 146 0.56 -1.92 4.31
CA PRO A 146 -0.39 -0.89 3.94
C PRO A 146 -0.55 0.16 5.05
N ILE A 147 -0.86 1.39 4.67
CA ILE A 147 -1.09 2.50 5.59
C ILE A 147 -2.60 2.62 5.82
N PRO A 148 -3.13 2.32 7.02
CA PRO A 148 -4.55 2.47 7.30
C PRO A 148 -4.93 3.95 7.44
N PHE A 149 -6.06 4.34 6.90
CA PHE A 149 -6.68 5.62 7.22
C PHE A 149 -7.43 5.52 8.55
N TYR A 150 -7.25 6.52 9.42
CA TYR A 150 -7.99 6.62 10.67
C TYR A 150 -8.80 7.91 10.73
N THR A 151 -10.07 7.81 11.11
CA THR A 151 -10.93 8.98 11.34
C THR A 151 -10.53 9.70 12.64
N LYS A 152 -10.82 11.00 12.73
CA LYS A 152 -10.57 11.78 13.96
C LYS A 152 -11.30 11.16 15.18
N ALA A 153 -12.52 10.65 14.99
CA ALA A 153 -13.29 9.99 16.03
C ALA A 153 -12.62 8.70 16.51
N TYR A 154 -12.14 7.88 15.58
CA TYR A 154 -11.38 6.68 15.90
C TYR A 154 -10.11 6.99 16.68
N CYS A 155 -9.33 7.98 16.23
CA CYS A 155 -8.11 8.39 16.92
C CYS A 155 -8.39 8.87 18.35
N ARG A 156 -9.45 9.68 18.56
CA ARG A 156 -9.87 10.10 19.89
C ARG A 156 -10.21 8.92 20.81
N LYS A 157 -11.03 7.99 20.31
CA LYS A 157 -11.46 6.81 21.07
C LYS A 157 -10.28 5.93 21.49
N HIS A 158 -9.28 5.78 20.62
CA HIS A 158 -8.12 4.91 20.86
C HIS A 158 -6.87 5.66 21.34
N LYS A 159 -7.01 6.94 21.72
CA LYS A 159 -5.89 7.79 22.18
C LYS A 159 -4.71 7.82 21.19
N LEU A 160 -5.02 7.83 19.90
CA LEU A 160 -4.04 7.92 18.82
C LEU A 160 -3.92 9.35 18.31
N THR A 161 -2.72 9.76 17.91
CA THR A 161 -2.53 11.04 17.22
C THR A 161 -3.14 10.97 15.83
N TYR A 162 -4.05 11.89 15.52
CA TYR A 162 -4.61 11.98 14.17
C TYR A 162 -3.54 12.45 13.18
N ARG A 163 -3.45 11.76 12.05
CA ARG A 163 -2.63 12.11 10.89
C ARG A 163 -3.47 12.03 9.64
N THR A 164 -3.32 13.00 8.73
CA THR A 164 -3.92 12.91 7.40
C THR A 164 -3.24 11.79 6.60
N GLU A 165 -3.86 11.38 5.50
CA GLU A 165 -3.28 10.38 4.59
C GLU A 165 -1.88 10.82 4.10
N HIS A 166 -1.75 12.06 3.60
CA HIS A 166 -0.47 12.61 3.13
C HIS A 166 0.60 12.64 4.23
N GLN A 167 0.25 13.03 5.46
CA GLN A 167 1.20 13.00 6.57
C GLN A 167 1.71 11.59 6.86
N ARG A 168 0.83 10.58 6.80
CA ARG A 168 1.22 9.17 6.98
C ARG A 168 2.10 8.66 5.87
N ILE A 169 1.84 9.09 4.62
CA ILE A 169 2.69 8.75 3.47
C ILE A 169 4.06 9.38 3.62
N VAL A 170 4.14 10.65 4.02
CA VAL A 170 5.42 11.34 4.30
C VAL A 170 6.20 10.59 5.38
N GLU A 171 5.58 10.29 6.52
CA GLU A 171 6.19 9.53 7.61
C GLU A 171 6.67 8.15 7.11
N TYR A 172 5.81 7.43 6.37
CA TYR A 172 6.14 6.11 5.83
C TYR A 172 7.33 6.14 4.85
N LEU A 173 7.33 7.08 3.90
CA LEU A 173 8.41 7.21 2.92
C LEU A 173 9.72 7.66 3.60
N ALA A 174 9.65 8.54 4.61
CA ALA A 174 10.80 8.94 5.40
C ALA A 174 11.44 7.74 6.11
N ASP A 175 10.63 6.86 6.69
CA ASP A 175 11.08 5.66 7.41
C ASP A 175 11.42 4.48 6.49
N LEU A 176 11.01 4.52 5.21
CA LEU A 176 11.23 3.42 4.28
C LEU A 176 12.73 3.30 3.95
N ASP A 177 13.34 2.23 4.43
CA ASP A 177 14.72 1.87 4.13
C ASP A 177 14.76 0.72 3.11
N LEU A 178 15.10 1.04 1.87
CA LEU A 178 15.22 0.07 0.79
C LEU A 178 16.40 -0.90 0.96
N ALA A 179 17.41 -0.58 1.79
CA ALA A 179 18.51 -1.50 2.08
C ALA A 179 18.04 -2.76 2.83
N GLN A 180 16.89 -2.68 3.52
CA GLN A 180 16.27 -3.86 4.13
C GLN A 180 15.68 -4.84 3.10
N TYR A 181 15.43 -4.38 1.87
CA TYR A 181 14.87 -5.15 0.77
C TYR A 181 15.92 -5.52 -0.28
N PHE A 182 16.84 -4.60 -0.57
CA PHE A 182 17.86 -4.76 -1.62
C PHE A 182 19.23 -4.46 -1.04
N CYS A 183 20.16 -5.42 -1.13
CA CYS A 183 21.51 -5.27 -0.56
C CYS A 183 22.28 -4.09 -1.17
N ARG A 184 22.04 -3.77 -2.44
CA ARG A 184 22.62 -2.62 -3.14
C ARG A 184 21.58 -2.03 -4.08
N HIS A 185 21.34 -0.74 -3.95
CA HIS A 185 20.52 0.03 -4.88
C HIS A 185 21.08 1.44 -5.01
N ASP A 186 20.94 2.02 -6.18
CA ASP A 186 21.26 3.42 -6.45
C ASP A 186 19.96 4.22 -6.24
N PRO A 187 19.91 5.19 -5.30
CA PRO A 187 18.73 6.02 -5.09
C PRO A 187 18.22 6.70 -6.36
N LYS A 188 19.12 7.13 -7.25
CA LYS A 188 18.77 7.75 -8.54
C LYS A 188 18.04 6.81 -9.51
N LYS A 189 18.04 5.50 -9.24
CA LYS A 189 17.34 4.49 -10.03
C LYS A 189 16.02 4.04 -9.39
N VAL A 190 15.55 4.78 -8.39
CA VAL A 190 14.26 4.56 -7.71
C VAL A 190 13.28 5.62 -8.18
N VAL A 191 12.06 5.21 -8.52
CA VAL A 191 10.95 6.11 -8.85
C VAL A 191 9.74 5.83 -7.96
N VAL A 192 9.08 6.88 -7.50
CA VAL A 192 7.80 6.80 -6.80
C VAL A 192 6.68 7.16 -7.76
N LEU A 193 5.69 6.29 -7.89
CA LEU A 193 4.54 6.44 -8.76
C LEU A 193 3.28 6.67 -7.93
N GLY A 194 2.48 7.66 -8.28
CA GLY A 194 1.21 7.96 -7.62
C GLY A 194 0.23 8.65 -8.56
N ASP A 195 -1.06 8.59 -8.22
CA ASP A 195 -2.09 9.35 -8.91
C ASP A 195 -2.08 10.84 -8.45
N SER A 196 -2.97 11.65 -9.02
CA SER A 196 -3.11 13.08 -8.69
C SER A 196 -3.54 13.33 -7.23
N GLY A 197 -4.03 12.32 -6.52
CA GLY A 197 -4.35 12.40 -5.10
C GLY A 197 -3.11 12.66 -4.24
N TYR A 198 -1.94 12.25 -4.72
CA TYR A 198 -0.64 12.40 -4.03
C TYR A 198 0.19 13.58 -4.52
N ASP A 199 -0.36 14.44 -5.37
CA ASP A 199 0.23 15.72 -5.77
C ASP A 199 0.30 16.67 -4.57
N ASP A 200 1.37 16.55 -3.76
CA ASP A 200 1.61 17.27 -2.51
C ASP A 200 3.12 17.58 -2.35
N LYS A 201 3.44 18.87 -2.16
CA LYS A 201 4.83 19.34 -2.03
C LYS A 201 5.63 18.64 -0.93
N LYS A 202 4.98 18.20 0.15
CA LYS A 202 5.68 17.50 1.26
C LYS A 202 6.04 16.07 0.86
N ILE A 203 5.15 15.39 0.12
CA ILE A 203 5.43 14.06 -0.44
C ILE A 203 6.58 14.18 -1.43
N GLU A 204 6.50 15.11 -2.39
CA GLU A 204 7.54 15.35 -3.38
C GLU A 204 8.91 15.67 -2.74
N LYS A 205 8.91 16.55 -1.73
CA LYS A 205 10.13 16.88 -0.97
C LYS A 205 10.72 15.66 -0.29
N THR A 206 9.87 14.84 0.39
CA THR A 206 10.34 13.63 1.08
C THR A 206 10.98 12.64 0.12
N ILE A 207 10.42 12.49 -1.09
CA ILE A 207 10.97 11.64 -2.14
C ILE A 207 12.32 12.18 -2.62
N ALA A 208 12.40 13.49 -2.87
CA ALA A 208 13.64 14.16 -3.31
C ALA A 208 14.75 14.08 -2.24
N ASP A 209 14.40 14.25 -0.96
CA ASP A 209 15.35 14.14 0.17
C ASP A 209 15.97 12.72 0.28
N LYS A 210 15.27 11.68 -0.24
CA LYS A 210 15.80 10.31 -0.39
C LYS A 210 16.68 10.11 -1.62
N GLY A 211 16.80 11.13 -2.49
CA GLY A 211 17.48 11.03 -3.77
C GLY A 211 16.71 10.22 -4.82
N TRP A 212 15.40 10.02 -4.61
CA TRP A 212 14.51 9.30 -5.52
C TRP A 212 13.84 10.26 -6.51
N THR A 213 13.39 9.72 -7.63
CA THR A 213 12.54 10.43 -8.60
C THR A 213 11.07 10.18 -8.28
N TYR A 214 10.18 11.09 -8.66
CA TYR A 214 8.74 10.86 -8.60
C TYR A 214 8.07 11.10 -9.96
N LEU A 215 7.04 10.32 -10.24
CA LEU A 215 6.09 10.50 -11.33
C LEU A 215 4.68 10.46 -10.73
N ILE A 216 4.15 11.64 -10.46
CA ILE A 216 2.83 11.82 -9.86
C ILE A 216 1.99 12.63 -10.84
N ALA A 217 0.79 12.16 -11.14
CA ALA A 217 -0.13 12.90 -11.99
C ALA A 217 -0.47 14.25 -11.32
N LEU A 218 -0.40 15.32 -12.07
CA LEU A 218 -0.73 16.65 -11.55
C LEU A 218 -2.25 16.85 -11.49
N LYS A 219 -2.70 17.59 -10.49
CA LYS A 219 -4.09 18.06 -10.43
C LYS A 219 -4.30 19.13 -11.50
N ASN A 220 -5.43 19.08 -12.22
CA ASN A 220 -5.77 20.06 -13.27
C ASN A 220 -5.70 21.50 -12.78
N LYS A 221 -6.02 21.74 -11.53
CA LYS A 221 -5.98 23.08 -10.89
C LYS A 221 -4.62 23.46 -10.33
N ARG A 222 -3.56 22.67 -10.52
CA ARG A 222 -2.22 23.05 -10.07
C ARG A 222 -1.71 24.24 -10.86
N SER A 223 -1.25 25.25 -10.15
CA SER A 223 -0.62 26.41 -10.76
C SER A 223 0.82 26.08 -11.12
N VAL A 224 1.20 26.35 -12.35
CA VAL A 224 2.53 26.10 -12.92
C VAL A 224 3.07 27.35 -13.60
N LYS A 225 4.38 27.43 -13.74
CA LYS A 225 5.09 28.43 -14.56
C LYS A 225 6.08 27.70 -15.46
N THR A 226 6.32 28.20 -16.63
CA THR A 226 7.47 27.77 -17.43
C THR A 226 8.77 28.19 -16.74
N LEU A 227 9.88 27.49 -17.03
CA LEU A 227 11.18 27.82 -16.46
C LEU A 227 11.58 29.27 -16.80
N LYS A 228 11.25 29.76 -18.00
CA LYS A 228 11.51 31.13 -18.44
C LYS A 228 10.74 32.14 -17.59
N GLU A 229 9.43 31.97 -17.43
CA GLU A 229 8.61 32.85 -16.60
C GLU A 229 9.03 32.84 -15.14
N TYR A 230 9.51 31.71 -14.63
CA TYR A 230 10.04 31.62 -13.26
C TYR A 230 11.36 32.36 -13.09
N ALA A 231 12.26 32.30 -14.09
CA ALA A 231 13.51 33.02 -14.09
C ALA A 231 13.28 34.54 -14.12
N ASP A 232 12.33 35.01 -14.96
CA ASP A 232 12.02 36.42 -15.11
C ASP A 232 11.25 37.00 -13.90
N THR A 233 10.31 36.22 -13.32
CA THR A 233 9.43 36.69 -12.25
C THR A 233 9.17 35.60 -11.18
N PRO A 234 10.18 35.26 -10.37
CA PRO A 234 10.08 34.07 -9.50
C PRO A 234 9.01 34.17 -8.41
N LYS A 235 8.67 35.35 -7.93
CA LYS A 235 7.74 35.57 -6.81
C LYS A 235 6.43 36.27 -7.15
N SER A 236 6.26 36.76 -8.37
CA SER A 236 5.11 37.58 -8.74
C SER A 236 3.96 36.78 -9.36
N SER A 237 2.90 37.48 -9.77
CA SER A 237 1.79 36.98 -10.60
C SER A 237 2.29 36.28 -11.87
N GLY A 238 1.44 35.58 -12.58
CA GLY A 238 1.81 34.84 -13.81
C GLY A 238 1.86 33.33 -13.62
N TRP A 239 1.30 32.81 -12.51
CA TRP A 239 1.02 31.40 -12.38
C TRP A 239 -0.22 31.03 -13.19
N HIS A 240 -0.12 30.00 -13.99
CA HIS A 240 -1.20 29.49 -14.83
C HIS A 240 -1.67 28.13 -14.34
N GLN A 241 -2.96 27.85 -14.49
CA GLN A 241 -3.44 26.48 -14.28
C GLN A 241 -2.92 25.58 -15.41
N ILE A 242 -2.59 24.34 -15.09
CA ILE A 242 -1.96 23.40 -16.02
C ILE A 242 -2.82 23.17 -17.28
N GLU A 243 -4.14 23.31 -17.17
CA GLU A 243 -5.10 23.20 -18.29
C GLU A 243 -4.82 24.19 -19.45
N ARG A 244 -4.05 25.26 -19.21
CA ARG A 244 -3.68 26.20 -20.27
C ARG A 244 -2.52 25.71 -21.16
N PHE A 245 -1.88 24.61 -20.81
CA PHE A 245 -0.73 24.07 -21.55
C PHE A 245 -1.09 22.83 -22.38
N PHE A 246 -2.33 22.38 -22.33
CA PHE A 246 -2.91 21.27 -23.08
C PHE A 246 -4.29 21.69 -23.64
#